data_2797b751728d0a66a839990ef9f89545
#
_entry.id   2797b751728d0a66a839990ef9f89545
#
_cell.length_a   1.000
_cell.length_b   1.000
_cell.length_c   1.000
_cell.angle_alpha   90.00
_cell.angle_beta   90.00
_cell.angle_gamma   90.00
#
_symmetry.space_group_name_H-M   'P 1'
#
loop_
_entity.id
_entity.type
_entity.pdbx_description
1 polymer ?
#
loop_
_entity_poly.entity_id
_entity_poly.type
_entity_poly.pdbx_seq_one_letter_code
_entity_poly.pdbx_strand_id
1 'polypeptide(L)'
;MAKAVVLHHYWNEPGGGELVCSSTAIALKAMGFDPVLASPMKIDVSKYPQWYGISLEDFETYSYPIDLKAFGIYLRLFVGNVGKRAAEKFNAEIVFSDEATSRRALKELRERGIETIEYIHFPLEAAVNEDYRKKGYFYGNDPYILERYGRFPMNLYWWVYKKILPQFTGINPFDASNLVLTNSSWTGNIVREVYGEKPTVLNPPIPPSMEIVERPRDFEEREKSVVMIGRYSEEKRYHWVIEEVLPRLLREDPEIRLYIIGSSSTPHSRAYVSRLMKLAGSMGIKISEKEECSESICLLLNAPSELKLKIMDRSRVFMHATVNEHWGIAVAEAMARGIPAVIHRSGGAWSDLAEDGRNALGYVDGDEAADAVLRLMNNE
;
A
#
# COMPACT_ATOMS: atom_id res chain seq x y z
N MET A 1 -5.10 0.50 32.79
CA MET A 1 -5.76 0.09 31.54
C MET A 1 -5.14 -1.23 31.10
N ALA A 2 -5.93 -2.11 30.50
CA ALA A 2 -5.44 -3.35 29.92
C ALA A 2 -4.46 -3.05 28.78
N LYS A 3 -3.36 -3.79 28.70
CA LYS A 3 -2.36 -3.59 27.65
C LYS A 3 -2.74 -4.33 26.36
N ALA A 4 -2.47 -3.70 25.21
CA ALA A 4 -2.62 -4.30 23.90
C ALA A 4 -1.31 -4.13 23.11
N VAL A 5 -0.79 -5.20 22.52
CA VAL A 5 0.43 -5.14 21.69
C VAL A 5 0.02 -5.00 20.23
N VAL A 6 0.56 -4.01 19.54
CA VAL A 6 0.47 -3.84 18.08
C VAL A 6 1.82 -4.17 17.48
N LEU A 7 1.88 -5.29 16.79
CA LEU A 7 3.10 -5.90 16.30
C LEU A 7 3.24 -5.69 14.79
N HIS A 8 4.31 -5.00 14.40
CA HIS A 8 4.66 -4.75 13.00
C HIS A 8 6.17 -4.92 12.80
N HIS A 9 6.58 -5.31 11.59
CA HIS A 9 7.99 -5.61 11.36
C HIS A 9 8.88 -4.36 11.30
N TYR A 10 8.34 -3.22 10.85
CA TYR A 10 9.12 -2.00 10.64
C TYR A 10 8.25 -0.75 10.71
N TRP A 11 8.55 0.20 11.61
CA TRP A 11 7.76 1.40 11.84
C TRP A 11 8.35 2.69 11.24
N ASN A 12 9.56 2.62 10.66
CA ASN A 12 10.37 3.83 10.38
C ASN A 12 10.29 4.34 8.94
N GLU A 13 9.35 3.85 8.14
CA GLU A 13 9.08 4.33 6.78
C GLU A 13 7.56 4.40 6.55
N PRO A 14 7.06 5.32 5.68
CA PRO A 14 5.62 5.39 5.42
C PRO A 14 5.18 4.28 4.47
N GLY A 15 4.07 3.62 4.80
CA GLY A 15 3.44 2.59 3.99
C GLY A 15 2.01 2.27 4.44
N GLY A 16 1.35 1.38 3.70
CA GLY A 16 -0.03 0.97 4.02
C GLY A 16 -0.11 0.12 5.29
N GLY A 17 0.88 -0.73 5.56
CA GLY A 17 0.97 -1.53 6.78
C GLY A 17 1.14 -0.65 8.02
N GLU A 18 2.06 0.30 7.95
CA GLU A 18 2.31 1.27 9.01
C GLU A 18 1.07 2.12 9.32
N LEU A 19 0.30 2.51 8.29
CA LEU A 19 -0.96 3.22 8.48
C LEU A 19 -2.00 2.34 9.18
N VAL A 20 -2.16 1.09 8.77
CA VAL A 20 -3.11 0.14 9.41
C VAL A 20 -2.72 -0.09 10.86
N CYS A 21 -1.44 -0.39 11.13
CA CYS A 21 -0.97 -0.66 12.50
C CYS A 21 -1.09 0.57 13.41
N SER A 22 -0.72 1.76 12.93
CA SER A 22 -0.85 2.99 13.70
C SER A 22 -2.31 3.34 14.01
N SER A 23 -3.19 3.19 13.02
CA SER A 23 -4.63 3.41 13.20
C SER A 23 -5.24 2.37 14.14
N THR A 24 -4.77 1.12 14.10
CA THR A 24 -5.19 0.08 15.05
C THR A 24 -4.76 0.45 16.48
N ALA A 25 -3.54 0.96 16.68
CA ALA A 25 -3.09 1.42 17.99
C ALA A 25 -3.98 2.56 18.53
N ILE A 26 -4.32 3.55 17.68
CA ILE A 26 -5.25 4.62 18.05
C ILE A 26 -6.64 4.07 18.39
N ALA A 27 -7.17 3.14 17.60
CA ALA A 27 -8.48 2.54 17.85
C ALA A 27 -8.50 1.76 19.18
N LEU A 28 -7.48 0.97 19.46
CA LEU A 28 -7.34 0.25 20.74
C LEU A 28 -7.28 1.23 21.93
N LYS A 29 -6.55 2.36 21.80
CA LYS A 29 -6.53 3.42 22.82
C LYS A 29 -7.92 4.02 23.02
N ALA A 30 -8.65 4.30 21.98
CA ALA A 30 -10.02 4.80 22.05
C ALA A 30 -10.99 3.79 22.69
N MET A 31 -10.74 2.49 22.58
CA MET A 31 -11.49 1.41 23.23
C MET A 31 -11.11 1.21 24.71
N GLY A 32 -10.17 2.00 25.26
CA GLY A 32 -9.76 1.93 26.65
C GLY A 32 -8.60 0.99 26.96
N PHE A 33 -7.91 0.49 25.94
CA PHE A 33 -6.64 -0.23 26.09
C PHE A 33 -5.47 0.74 26.16
N ASP A 34 -4.33 0.24 26.60
CA ASP A 34 -3.04 0.96 26.60
C ASP A 34 -2.09 0.27 25.62
N PRO A 35 -1.97 0.79 24.36
CA PRO A 35 -1.22 0.12 23.30
C PRO A 35 0.28 0.20 23.51
N VAL A 36 0.96 -0.91 23.18
CA VAL A 36 2.42 -1.05 23.11
C VAL A 36 2.80 -1.36 21.66
N LEU A 37 3.61 -0.51 21.05
CA LEU A 37 4.12 -0.76 19.70
C LEU A 37 5.30 -1.72 19.76
N ALA A 38 5.26 -2.81 19.01
CA ALA A 38 6.30 -3.83 19.04
C ALA A 38 6.91 -4.08 17.65
N SER A 39 8.24 -4.27 17.61
CA SER A 39 8.98 -4.52 16.38
C SER A 39 10.31 -5.25 16.66
N PRO A 40 10.81 -6.10 15.76
CA PRO A 40 12.18 -6.60 15.85
C PRO A 40 13.25 -5.52 15.63
N MET A 41 12.89 -4.36 15.10
CA MET A 41 13.80 -3.22 14.87
C MET A 41 13.45 -2.06 15.77
N LYS A 42 14.44 -1.18 16.04
CA LYS A 42 14.22 0.06 16.78
C LYS A 42 13.06 0.86 16.14
N ILE A 43 12.14 1.30 16.98
CA ILE A 43 10.96 2.05 16.57
C ILE A 43 11.25 3.55 16.63
N ASP A 44 10.95 4.26 15.54
CA ASP A 44 10.94 5.71 15.46
C ASP A 44 9.62 6.17 14.82
N VAL A 45 8.74 6.75 15.63
CA VAL A 45 7.42 7.22 15.22
C VAL A 45 7.33 8.75 15.09
N SER A 46 8.45 9.45 15.19
CA SER A 46 8.50 10.92 15.20
C SER A 46 7.94 11.58 13.93
N LYS A 47 7.92 10.85 12.80
CA LYS A 47 7.43 11.34 11.51
C LYS A 47 5.96 10.99 11.22
N TYR A 48 5.29 10.23 12.08
CA TYR A 48 3.90 9.83 11.88
C TYR A 48 2.91 11.00 11.82
N PRO A 49 3.09 12.09 12.62
CA PRO A 49 2.28 13.29 12.46
C PRO A 49 2.38 13.89 11.05
N GLN A 50 3.58 13.93 10.48
CA GLN A 50 3.81 14.42 9.13
C GLN A 50 3.25 13.50 8.03
N TRP A 51 3.38 12.17 8.21
CA TRP A 51 2.96 11.19 7.20
C TRP A 51 1.45 10.98 7.19
N TYR A 52 0.86 10.84 8.37
CA TYR A 52 -0.53 10.38 8.51
C TYR A 52 -1.40 11.31 9.33
N GLY A 53 -0.86 12.34 10.01
CA GLY A 53 -1.60 13.12 10.99
C GLY A 53 -1.89 12.35 12.28
N ILE A 54 -1.10 11.31 12.59
CA ILE A 54 -1.24 10.45 13.77
C ILE A 54 -0.05 10.67 14.70
N SER A 55 -0.28 10.97 15.98
CA SER A 55 0.78 11.01 17.00
C SER A 55 0.83 9.69 17.76
N LEU A 56 2.01 9.09 17.82
CA LEU A 56 2.29 7.85 18.54
C LEU A 56 3.39 8.02 19.59
N GLU A 57 3.83 9.26 19.87
CA GLU A 57 4.97 9.52 20.75
C GLU A 57 4.71 9.10 22.21
N ASP A 58 3.43 9.14 22.65
CA ASP A 58 3.03 8.73 24.00
C ASP A 58 2.87 7.22 24.17
N PHE A 59 3.05 6.43 23.11
CA PHE A 59 2.88 4.99 23.20
C PHE A 59 4.16 4.30 23.67
N GLU A 60 4.02 3.35 24.57
CA GLU A 60 5.12 2.48 24.94
C GLU A 60 5.62 1.69 23.74
N THR A 61 6.93 1.46 23.68
CA THR A 61 7.57 0.70 22.62
C THR A 61 8.32 -0.50 23.15
N TYR A 62 8.31 -1.59 22.39
CA TYR A 62 9.12 -2.76 22.65
C TYR A 62 9.84 -3.19 21.38
N SER A 63 11.16 -3.08 21.37
CA SER A 63 11.97 -3.47 20.21
C SER A 63 13.33 -3.99 20.64
N TYR A 64 13.98 -4.73 19.74
CA TYR A 64 15.40 -5.00 19.91
C TYR A 64 16.22 -3.76 19.52
N PRO A 65 17.38 -3.53 20.13
CA PRO A 65 18.25 -2.40 19.80
C PRO A 65 19.01 -2.65 18.48
N ILE A 66 18.30 -3.11 17.45
CA ILE A 66 18.85 -3.48 16.15
C ILE A 66 18.32 -2.50 15.11
N ASP A 67 19.22 -1.86 14.39
CA ASP A 67 18.91 -1.03 13.22
C ASP A 67 19.69 -1.55 12.01
N LEU A 68 19.23 -2.68 11.45
CA LEU A 68 19.85 -3.34 10.31
C LEU A 68 18.94 -3.25 9.08
N LYS A 69 19.20 -2.29 8.20
CA LYS A 69 18.50 -2.20 6.89
C LYS A 69 18.87 -3.37 5.94
N ALA A 70 19.99 -4.04 6.14
CA ALA A 70 20.56 -5.01 5.20
C ALA A 70 19.85 -6.37 5.19
N PHE A 71 19.15 -6.82 6.17
CA PHE A 71 18.51 -8.14 6.25
C PHE A 71 17.00 -8.04 6.56
N GLY A 72 16.34 -7.00 6.07
CA GLY A 72 14.96 -6.66 6.43
C GLY A 72 13.95 -7.81 6.33
N ILE A 73 14.03 -8.66 5.27
CA ILE A 73 13.11 -9.81 5.15
C ILE A 73 13.36 -10.89 6.20
N TYR A 74 14.63 -11.09 6.64
CA TYR A 74 14.94 -12.06 7.69
C TYR A 74 14.52 -11.55 9.07
N LEU A 75 14.52 -10.24 9.30
CA LEU A 75 14.03 -9.65 10.54
C LEU A 75 12.53 -9.92 10.74
N ARG A 76 11.77 -10.07 9.66
CA ARG A 76 10.37 -10.50 9.73
C ARG A 76 10.19 -11.87 10.40
N LEU A 77 11.17 -12.76 10.30
CA LEU A 77 11.11 -14.07 10.96
C LEU A 77 11.13 -13.97 12.50
N PHE A 78 11.62 -12.86 13.05
CA PHE A 78 11.68 -12.62 14.49
C PHE A 78 10.47 -11.88 15.06
N VAL A 79 9.55 -11.43 14.22
CA VAL A 79 8.36 -10.66 14.63
C VAL A 79 7.57 -11.42 15.71
N GLY A 80 7.29 -12.71 15.51
CA GLY A 80 6.56 -13.51 16.48
C GLY A 80 7.23 -13.57 17.86
N ASN A 81 8.56 -13.71 17.91
CA ASN A 81 9.29 -13.74 19.18
C ASN A 81 9.21 -12.40 19.92
N VAL A 82 9.26 -11.29 19.18
CA VAL A 82 9.10 -9.94 19.77
C VAL A 82 7.70 -9.77 20.32
N GLY A 83 6.67 -10.14 19.56
CA GLY A 83 5.27 -10.06 19.98
C GLY A 83 5.01 -10.85 21.26
N LYS A 84 5.50 -12.09 21.32
CA LYS A 84 5.39 -12.95 22.53
C LYS A 84 6.05 -12.31 23.75
N ARG A 85 7.30 -11.84 23.62
CA ARG A 85 8.02 -11.21 24.72
C ARG A 85 7.39 -9.87 25.15
N ALA A 86 6.87 -9.10 24.21
CA ALA A 86 6.13 -7.88 24.52
C ALA A 86 4.84 -8.20 25.30
N ALA A 87 4.05 -9.17 24.82
CA ALA A 87 2.84 -9.61 25.51
C ALA A 87 3.11 -10.09 26.94
N GLU A 88 4.16 -10.90 27.15
CA GLU A 88 4.58 -11.40 28.46
C GLU A 88 5.07 -10.25 29.37
N LYS A 89 5.91 -9.35 28.85
CA LYS A 89 6.48 -8.23 29.63
C LYS A 89 5.41 -7.25 30.14
N PHE A 90 4.42 -6.98 29.30
CA PHE A 90 3.39 -5.98 29.59
C PHE A 90 2.08 -6.60 30.10
N ASN A 91 2.00 -7.92 30.26
CA ASN A 91 0.77 -8.65 30.59
C ASN A 91 -0.39 -8.25 29.66
N ALA A 92 -0.15 -8.28 28.35
CA ALA A 92 -1.11 -7.84 27.36
C ALA A 92 -2.31 -8.81 27.29
N GLU A 93 -3.49 -8.24 27.12
CA GLU A 93 -4.74 -9.00 26.91
C GLU A 93 -5.02 -9.20 25.42
N ILE A 94 -4.50 -8.32 24.56
CA ILE A 94 -4.67 -8.37 23.10
C ILE A 94 -3.32 -8.29 22.42
N VAL A 95 -3.14 -9.09 21.35
CA VAL A 95 -2.02 -8.96 20.41
C VAL A 95 -2.54 -8.89 18.99
N PHE A 96 -2.32 -7.75 18.34
CA PHE A 96 -2.58 -7.54 16.92
C PHE A 96 -1.27 -7.69 16.13
N SER A 97 -1.31 -8.38 14.99
CA SER A 97 -0.18 -8.50 14.06
C SER A 97 -0.66 -8.47 12.61
N ASP A 98 0.09 -7.79 11.76
CA ASP A 98 -0.10 -7.82 10.31
C ASP A 98 0.94 -8.71 9.58
N GLU A 99 1.66 -9.53 10.33
CA GLU A 99 2.76 -10.35 9.82
C GLU A 99 2.49 -11.86 9.94
N ALA A 100 2.41 -12.54 8.80
CA ALA A 100 2.20 -13.99 8.75
C ALA A 100 3.27 -14.81 9.50
N THR A 101 4.48 -14.28 9.64
CA THR A 101 5.57 -14.92 10.39
C THR A 101 5.37 -14.93 11.90
N SER A 102 4.36 -14.22 12.41
CA SER A 102 3.98 -14.21 13.83
C SER A 102 3.05 -15.36 14.23
N ARG A 103 2.45 -16.09 13.29
CA ARG A 103 1.37 -17.08 13.53
C ARG A 103 1.66 -18.10 14.63
N ARG A 104 2.90 -18.64 14.67
CA ARG A 104 3.26 -19.56 15.75
C ARG A 104 3.16 -18.91 17.13
N ALA A 105 3.64 -17.68 17.26
CA ALA A 105 3.56 -16.95 18.53
C ALA A 105 2.11 -16.56 18.85
N LEU A 106 1.32 -16.15 17.87
CA LEU A 106 -0.11 -15.85 18.07
C LEU A 106 -0.85 -17.10 18.58
N LYS A 107 -0.61 -18.27 17.98
CA LYS A 107 -1.21 -19.52 18.45
C LYS A 107 -0.86 -19.83 19.90
N GLU A 108 0.44 -19.74 20.27
CA GLU A 108 0.89 -19.97 21.64
C GLU A 108 0.27 -18.96 22.63
N LEU A 109 0.08 -17.69 22.24
CA LEU A 109 -0.55 -16.67 23.06
C LEU A 109 -2.06 -16.92 23.20
N ARG A 110 -2.73 -17.27 22.12
CA ARG A 110 -4.16 -17.68 22.12
C ARG A 110 -4.40 -18.86 23.07
N GLU A 111 -3.56 -19.88 23.02
CA GLU A 111 -3.66 -21.06 23.93
C GLU A 111 -3.48 -20.68 25.42
N ARG A 112 -2.89 -19.52 25.70
CA ARG A 112 -2.76 -18.95 27.06
C ARG A 112 -3.89 -17.97 27.42
N GLY A 113 -4.90 -17.82 26.57
CA GLY A 113 -6.06 -16.96 26.80
C GLY A 113 -5.86 -15.49 26.46
N ILE A 114 -4.84 -15.14 25.67
CA ILE A 114 -4.63 -13.80 25.12
C ILE A 114 -5.39 -13.70 23.80
N GLU A 115 -6.19 -12.64 23.63
CA GLU A 115 -6.88 -12.38 22.37
C GLU A 115 -5.88 -12.05 21.26
N THR A 116 -5.95 -12.78 20.16
CA THR A 116 -5.01 -12.63 19.04
C THR A 116 -5.73 -12.26 17.76
N ILE A 117 -5.20 -11.25 17.05
CA ILE A 117 -5.78 -10.70 15.82
C ILE A 117 -4.69 -10.71 14.75
N GLU A 118 -4.94 -11.34 13.61
CA GLU A 118 -4.08 -11.25 12.43
C GLU A 118 -4.77 -10.43 11.34
N TYR A 119 -4.05 -9.43 10.80
CA TYR A 119 -4.49 -8.65 9.64
C TYR A 119 -3.70 -9.08 8.41
N ILE A 120 -4.37 -9.65 7.42
CA ILE A 120 -3.74 -10.17 6.21
C ILE A 120 -3.85 -9.13 5.10
N HIS A 121 -2.75 -8.44 4.79
CA HIS A 121 -2.67 -7.53 3.65
C HIS A 121 -2.76 -8.27 2.32
N PHE A 122 -2.09 -9.40 2.24
CA PHE A 122 -2.18 -10.37 1.14
C PHE A 122 -1.62 -11.73 1.63
N PRO A 123 -2.24 -12.87 1.24
CA PRO A 123 -1.75 -14.18 1.65
C PRO A 123 -0.33 -14.44 1.15
N LEU A 124 0.63 -14.56 2.08
CA LEU A 124 2.03 -14.72 1.73
C LEU A 124 2.28 -16.01 0.93
N GLU A 125 1.53 -17.07 1.22
CA GLU A 125 1.55 -18.33 0.50
C GLU A 125 1.17 -18.16 -0.97
N ALA A 126 0.18 -17.33 -1.27
CA ALA A 126 -0.20 -17.01 -2.65
C ALA A 126 0.90 -16.21 -3.38
N ALA A 127 1.71 -15.43 -2.63
CA ALA A 127 2.83 -14.68 -3.18
C ALA A 127 4.05 -15.56 -3.52
N VAL A 128 4.29 -16.64 -2.77
CA VAL A 128 5.50 -17.47 -2.89
C VAL A 128 5.28 -18.81 -3.58
N ASN A 129 4.06 -19.33 -3.63
CA ASN A 129 3.71 -20.60 -4.26
C ASN A 129 3.45 -20.39 -5.76
N GLU A 130 4.12 -21.19 -6.61
CA GLU A 130 4.02 -21.08 -8.07
C GLU A 130 2.62 -21.35 -8.61
N ASP A 131 1.84 -22.24 -7.99
CA ASP A 131 0.49 -22.58 -8.44
C ASP A 131 -0.48 -21.41 -8.23
N TYR A 132 -0.35 -20.65 -7.14
CA TYR A 132 -1.12 -19.42 -6.94
C TYR A 132 -0.59 -18.27 -7.82
N ARG A 133 0.71 -18.19 -8.07
CA ARG A 133 1.29 -17.18 -8.97
C ARG A 133 0.76 -17.31 -10.40
N LYS A 134 0.55 -18.55 -10.89
CA LYS A 134 -0.06 -18.82 -12.22
C LYS A 134 -1.49 -18.32 -12.34
N LYS A 135 -2.20 -18.09 -11.22
CA LYS A 135 -3.56 -17.54 -11.21
C LYS A 135 -3.63 -16.02 -11.49
N GLY A 136 -2.49 -15.37 -11.63
CA GLY A 136 -2.43 -13.97 -12.05
C GLY A 136 -2.86 -12.95 -11.00
N TYR A 137 -2.84 -13.31 -9.71
CA TYR A 137 -3.14 -12.35 -8.62
C TYR A 137 -2.15 -11.20 -8.52
N PHE A 138 -0.97 -11.36 -9.10
CA PHE A 138 0.05 -10.33 -9.19
C PHE A 138 0.20 -9.85 -10.63
N TYR A 139 0.53 -8.57 -10.78
CA TYR A 139 0.91 -7.99 -12.05
C TYR A 139 2.17 -8.68 -12.59
N GLY A 140 2.00 -9.51 -13.59
CA GLY A 140 3.09 -10.21 -14.28
C GLY A 140 3.98 -11.05 -13.35
N ASN A 141 5.15 -11.38 -13.82
CA ASN A 141 6.23 -11.89 -12.98
C ASN A 141 6.76 -10.71 -12.18
N ASP A 142 6.27 -10.48 -10.98
CA ASP A 142 6.61 -9.34 -10.13
C ASP A 142 8.03 -8.80 -10.46
N PRO A 143 8.16 -7.75 -11.29
CA PRO A 143 9.47 -7.30 -11.77
C PRO A 143 10.37 -6.90 -10.61
N TYR A 144 9.77 -6.41 -9.51
CA TYR A 144 10.49 -6.06 -8.29
C TYR A 144 11.20 -7.26 -7.66
N ILE A 145 10.54 -8.42 -7.58
CA ILE A 145 11.19 -9.64 -7.06
C ILE A 145 12.25 -10.13 -8.04
N LEU A 146 11.95 -10.15 -9.34
CA LEU A 146 12.90 -10.61 -10.36
C LEU A 146 14.13 -9.71 -10.46
N GLU A 147 13.97 -8.40 -10.47
CA GLU A 147 15.09 -7.46 -10.55
C GLU A 147 15.92 -7.46 -9.25
N ARG A 148 15.27 -7.44 -8.09
CA ARG A 148 15.94 -7.38 -6.80
C ARG A 148 16.62 -8.69 -6.42
N TYR A 149 15.98 -9.82 -6.72
CA TYR A 149 16.41 -11.15 -6.28
C TYR A 149 16.79 -12.07 -7.44
N GLY A 150 16.83 -11.59 -8.68
CA GLY A 150 17.15 -12.40 -9.85
C GLY A 150 18.65 -12.68 -10.04
N ARG A 151 19.54 -11.87 -9.43
CA ARG A 151 21.00 -11.97 -9.61
C ARG A 151 21.73 -12.34 -8.33
N PHE A 152 22.88 -13.00 -8.47
CA PHE A 152 23.79 -13.30 -7.36
C PHE A 152 24.33 -11.98 -6.74
N PRO A 153 24.44 -11.85 -5.41
CA PRO A 153 24.12 -12.85 -4.37
C PRO A 153 22.65 -12.84 -3.89
N MET A 154 21.81 -11.94 -4.40
CA MET A 154 20.44 -11.74 -3.91
C MET A 154 19.50 -12.92 -4.25
N ASN A 155 19.79 -13.67 -5.32
CA ASN A 155 19.03 -14.88 -5.65
C ASN A 155 19.25 -16.00 -4.60
N LEU A 156 20.47 -16.16 -4.09
CA LEU A 156 20.77 -17.09 -2.99
C LEU A 156 20.08 -16.63 -1.70
N TYR A 157 20.16 -15.33 -1.39
CA TYR A 157 19.47 -14.71 -0.25
C TYR A 157 17.96 -15.01 -0.27
N TRP A 158 17.30 -14.81 -1.44
CA TRP A 158 15.88 -15.09 -1.62
C TRP A 158 15.55 -16.58 -1.59
N TRP A 159 16.40 -17.42 -2.17
CA TRP A 159 16.22 -18.86 -2.16
C TRP A 159 16.26 -19.43 -0.73
N VAL A 160 17.22 -19.02 0.08
CA VAL A 160 17.32 -19.41 1.51
C VAL A 160 16.08 -18.97 2.27
N TYR A 161 15.66 -17.70 2.07
CA TYR A 161 14.47 -17.18 2.72
C TYR A 161 13.21 -18.02 2.40
N LYS A 162 12.97 -18.32 1.12
CA LYS A 162 11.84 -19.17 0.70
C LYS A 162 11.86 -20.58 1.31
N LYS A 163 13.03 -21.13 1.58
CA LYS A 163 13.17 -22.46 2.23
C LYS A 163 12.86 -22.43 3.72
N ILE A 164 13.16 -21.31 4.38
CA ILE A 164 12.96 -21.17 5.83
C ILE A 164 11.52 -20.68 6.13
N LEU A 165 10.98 -19.82 5.29
CA LEU A 165 9.70 -19.16 5.50
C LEU A 165 8.54 -20.09 5.91
N PRO A 166 8.33 -21.27 5.29
CA PRO A 166 7.21 -22.16 5.64
C PRO A 166 7.24 -22.63 7.10
N GLN A 167 8.41 -22.65 7.75
CA GLN A 167 8.52 -23.02 9.17
C GLN A 167 7.86 -21.98 10.10
N PHE A 168 7.72 -20.73 9.63
CA PHE A 168 7.11 -19.63 10.37
C PHE A 168 5.65 -19.38 9.97
N THR A 169 5.32 -19.62 8.70
CA THR A 169 4.00 -19.31 8.13
C THR A 169 3.10 -20.52 7.93
N GLY A 170 3.60 -21.75 8.16
CA GLY A 170 2.87 -22.99 7.89
C GLY A 170 1.67 -23.29 8.80
N ILE A 171 1.28 -22.32 9.66
CA ILE A 171 0.08 -22.43 10.51
C ILE A 171 -1.05 -21.66 9.82
N ASN A 172 -2.23 -22.29 9.74
CA ASN A 172 -3.43 -21.62 9.25
C ASN A 172 -3.74 -20.40 10.14
N PRO A 173 -3.96 -19.19 9.59
CA PRO A 173 -4.26 -17.99 10.36
C PRO A 173 -5.49 -18.15 11.28
N PHE A 174 -6.49 -18.92 10.88
CA PHE A 174 -7.70 -19.20 11.67
C PHE A 174 -7.44 -20.13 12.87
N ASP A 175 -6.38 -20.95 12.81
CA ASP A 175 -5.88 -21.70 13.96
C ASP A 175 -5.00 -20.86 14.87
N ALA A 176 -4.31 -19.88 14.30
CA ALA A 176 -3.36 -19.03 15.01
C ALA A 176 -4.02 -17.90 15.79
N SER A 177 -5.14 -17.36 15.28
CA SER A 177 -5.74 -16.14 15.78
C SER A 177 -7.22 -16.31 16.12
N ASN A 178 -7.72 -15.55 17.11
CA ASN A 178 -9.14 -15.47 17.45
C ASN A 178 -9.93 -14.73 16.35
N LEU A 179 -9.30 -13.72 15.76
CA LEU A 179 -9.87 -12.91 14.69
C LEU A 179 -8.90 -12.76 13.54
N VAL A 180 -9.34 -13.08 12.31
CA VAL A 180 -8.60 -12.88 11.09
C VAL A 180 -9.26 -11.79 10.27
N LEU A 181 -8.51 -10.74 9.99
CA LEU A 181 -8.93 -9.56 9.22
C LEU A 181 -8.21 -9.51 7.88
N THR A 182 -8.81 -8.79 6.94
CA THR A 182 -8.17 -8.48 5.65
C THR A 182 -8.64 -7.13 5.10
N ASN A 183 -7.92 -6.60 4.12
CA ASN A 183 -8.09 -5.24 3.60
C ASN A 183 -9.25 -5.07 2.61
N SER A 184 -9.72 -6.12 1.94
CA SER A 184 -10.76 -6.03 0.93
C SER A 184 -11.51 -7.34 0.74
N SER A 185 -12.70 -7.28 0.13
CA SER A 185 -13.46 -8.47 -0.25
C SER A 185 -12.71 -9.32 -1.27
N TRP A 186 -11.96 -8.67 -2.18
CA TRP A 186 -11.12 -9.35 -3.17
C TRP A 186 -10.01 -10.16 -2.50
N THR A 187 -9.23 -9.55 -1.60
CA THR A 187 -8.21 -10.26 -0.82
C THR A 187 -8.85 -11.35 0.05
N GLY A 188 -10.02 -11.08 0.65
CA GLY A 188 -10.77 -12.05 1.45
C GLY A 188 -11.15 -13.32 0.68
N ASN A 189 -11.47 -13.21 -0.60
CA ASN A 189 -11.72 -14.36 -1.46
C ASN A 189 -10.45 -15.19 -1.69
N ILE A 190 -9.30 -14.53 -1.86
CA ILE A 190 -8.01 -15.22 -2.01
C ILE A 190 -7.61 -15.89 -0.68
N VAL A 191 -7.80 -15.22 0.47
CA VAL A 191 -7.59 -15.81 1.80
C VAL A 191 -8.43 -17.07 1.97
N ARG A 192 -9.72 -17.03 1.60
CA ARG A 192 -10.59 -18.21 1.64
C ARG A 192 -10.09 -19.33 0.72
N GLU A 193 -9.61 -18.99 -0.45
CA GLU A 193 -9.07 -19.97 -1.39
C GLU A 193 -7.80 -20.64 -0.87
N VAL A 194 -6.93 -19.88 -0.20
CA VAL A 194 -5.63 -20.37 0.31
C VAL A 194 -5.80 -21.16 1.61
N TYR A 195 -6.66 -20.70 2.53
CA TYR A 195 -6.75 -21.24 3.89
C TYR A 195 -8.06 -21.95 4.22
N GLY A 196 -9.04 -21.92 3.30
CA GLY A 196 -10.32 -22.63 3.47
C GLY A 196 -11.41 -21.82 4.19
N GLU A 197 -11.06 -20.73 4.87
CA GLU A 197 -12.00 -19.90 5.64
C GLU A 197 -11.97 -18.43 5.17
N LYS A 198 -13.10 -17.73 5.33
CA LYS A 198 -13.23 -16.33 4.94
C LYS A 198 -12.93 -15.39 6.12
N PRO A 199 -11.98 -14.46 5.97
CA PRO A 199 -11.70 -13.46 7.01
C PRO A 199 -12.79 -12.39 7.08
N THR A 200 -12.79 -11.63 8.17
CA THR A 200 -13.58 -10.40 8.26
C THR A 200 -12.88 -9.30 7.48
N VAL A 201 -13.60 -8.59 6.62
CA VAL A 201 -13.06 -7.45 5.89
C VAL A 201 -13.06 -6.22 6.80
N LEU A 202 -11.88 -5.64 6.98
CA LEU A 202 -11.66 -4.35 7.62
C LEU A 202 -10.79 -3.51 6.69
N ASN A 203 -11.43 -2.62 5.95
CA ASN A 203 -10.72 -1.80 4.97
C ASN A 203 -9.68 -0.89 5.65
N PRO A 204 -8.51 -0.66 5.02
CA PRO A 204 -7.54 0.30 5.51
C PRO A 204 -8.13 1.70 5.66
N PRO A 205 -7.77 2.45 6.69
CA PRO A 205 -8.27 3.81 6.86
C PRO A 205 -7.63 4.77 5.85
N ILE A 206 -8.29 5.89 5.62
CA ILE A 206 -7.65 7.08 5.02
C ILE A 206 -6.83 7.77 6.12
N PRO A 207 -5.60 8.24 5.82
CA PRO A 207 -4.81 8.95 6.82
C PRO A 207 -5.56 10.19 7.34
N PRO A 208 -5.58 10.48 8.65
CA PRO A 208 -6.19 11.71 9.19
C PRO A 208 -5.63 13.01 8.58
N SER A 209 -4.37 13.01 8.12
CA SER A 209 -3.80 14.14 7.36
C SER A 209 -4.48 14.38 6.01
N MET A 210 -5.26 13.41 5.54
CA MET A 210 -6.07 13.49 4.33
C MET A 210 -7.50 13.85 4.72
N GLU A 211 -7.78 15.13 4.92
CA GLU A 211 -9.11 15.59 5.28
C GLU A 211 -10.14 15.24 4.19
N ILE A 212 -11.29 14.73 4.60
CA ILE A 212 -12.43 14.55 3.71
C ILE A 212 -12.97 15.95 3.37
N VAL A 213 -13.09 16.25 2.10
CA VAL A 213 -13.57 17.56 1.64
C VAL A 213 -15.10 17.51 1.54
N GLU A 214 -15.77 18.29 2.38
CA GLU A 214 -17.24 18.42 2.34
C GLU A 214 -17.74 19.09 1.05
N ARG A 215 -16.95 20.04 0.53
CA ARG A 215 -17.23 20.73 -0.73
C ARG A 215 -16.01 20.64 -1.64
N PRO A 216 -15.97 19.64 -2.53
CA PRO A 216 -14.92 19.54 -3.53
C PRO A 216 -14.88 20.79 -4.40
N ARG A 217 -13.69 21.10 -4.94
CA ARG A 217 -13.54 22.18 -5.92
C ARG A 217 -14.44 21.90 -7.12
N ASP A 218 -15.10 22.94 -7.64
CA ASP A 218 -15.94 22.83 -8.83
C ASP A 218 -15.12 22.36 -10.05
N PHE A 219 -15.78 21.65 -10.94
CA PHE A 219 -15.12 21.04 -12.10
C PHE A 219 -14.39 22.06 -12.98
N GLU A 220 -15.01 23.21 -13.25
CA GLU A 220 -14.47 24.29 -14.08
C GLU A 220 -13.24 24.96 -13.47
N GLU A 221 -13.08 24.89 -12.16
CA GLU A 221 -11.91 25.41 -11.45
C GLU A 221 -10.73 24.43 -11.44
N ARG A 222 -10.97 23.18 -11.87
CA ARG A 222 -9.93 22.15 -11.93
C ARG A 222 -9.16 22.22 -13.24
N GLU A 223 -7.87 22.00 -13.15
CA GLU A 223 -6.98 21.92 -14.30
C GLU A 223 -7.28 20.66 -15.13
N LYS A 224 -7.10 20.74 -16.44
CA LYS A 224 -7.10 19.59 -17.33
C LYS A 224 -5.90 18.66 -17.02
N SER A 225 -5.97 17.98 -15.90
CA SER A 225 -4.88 17.12 -15.46
C SER A 225 -5.37 15.79 -14.89
N VAL A 226 -4.53 14.79 -15.10
CA VAL A 226 -4.60 13.46 -14.51
C VAL A 226 -3.56 13.39 -13.39
N VAL A 227 -3.94 12.93 -12.22
CA VAL A 227 -3.01 12.71 -11.11
C VAL A 227 -2.91 11.23 -10.79
N MET A 228 -1.70 10.73 -10.61
CA MET A 228 -1.37 9.38 -10.14
C MET A 228 -0.50 9.47 -8.89
N ILE A 229 -0.78 8.63 -7.89
CA ILE A 229 -0.07 8.66 -6.61
C ILE A 229 0.39 7.25 -6.23
N GLY A 230 1.66 7.13 -5.85
CA GLY A 230 2.24 5.88 -5.37
C GLY A 230 3.76 5.88 -5.46
N ARG A 231 4.40 4.88 -4.89
CA ARG A 231 5.86 4.72 -5.03
C ARG A 231 6.25 4.65 -6.51
N TYR A 232 7.42 5.18 -6.86
CA TYR A 232 7.96 4.96 -8.20
C TYR A 232 8.46 3.53 -8.34
N SER A 233 7.59 2.66 -8.83
CA SER A 233 7.82 1.23 -8.97
C SER A 233 6.98 0.62 -10.09
N GLU A 234 7.44 -0.50 -10.64
CA GLU A 234 6.87 -1.13 -11.84
C GLU A 234 5.39 -1.49 -11.66
N GLU A 235 4.98 -1.95 -10.48
CA GLU A 235 3.59 -2.34 -10.19
C GLU A 235 2.60 -1.18 -10.30
N LYS A 236 3.07 0.08 -10.18
CA LYS A 236 2.23 1.28 -10.37
C LYS A 236 2.01 1.63 -11.84
N ARG A 237 2.72 0.96 -12.76
CA ARG A 237 2.54 1.01 -14.21
C ARG A 237 2.53 2.42 -14.82
N TYR A 238 3.31 3.36 -14.25
CA TYR A 238 3.43 4.70 -14.83
C TYR A 238 3.98 4.68 -16.26
N HIS A 239 4.92 3.75 -16.56
CA HIS A 239 5.43 3.54 -17.91
C HIS A 239 4.31 3.17 -18.90
N TRP A 240 3.42 2.26 -18.50
CA TRP A 240 2.28 1.84 -19.33
C TRP A 240 1.32 3.01 -19.62
N VAL A 241 1.05 3.88 -18.62
CA VAL A 241 0.22 5.08 -18.84
C VAL A 241 0.88 6.04 -19.82
N ILE A 242 2.21 6.21 -19.74
CA ILE A 242 2.98 7.05 -20.68
C ILE A 242 2.97 6.45 -22.10
N GLU A 243 3.04 5.13 -22.22
CA GLU A 243 3.10 4.43 -23.52
C GLU A 243 1.71 4.30 -24.17
N GLU A 244 0.71 3.87 -23.43
CA GLU A 244 -0.57 3.41 -23.99
C GLU A 244 -1.71 4.43 -23.86
N VAL A 245 -1.68 5.28 -22.84
CA VAL A 245 -2.81 6.19 -22.53
C VAL A 245 -2.49 7.63 -22.91
N LEU A 246 -1.39 8.17 -22.43
CA LEU A 246 -1.04 9.59 -22.56
C LEU A 246 -0.96 10.08 -24.02
N PRO A 247 -0.42 9.32 -25.00
CA PRO A 247 -0.34 9.78 -26.39
C PRO A 247 -1.72 10.03 -27.02
N ARG A 248 -2.72 9.25 -26.60
CA ARG A 248 -4.10 9.48 -27.06
C ARG A 248 -4.70 10.71 -26.41
N LEU A 249 -4.49 10.91 -25.11
CA LEU A 249 -4.94 12.10 -24.40
C LEU A 249 -4.37 13.39 -25.02
N LEU A 250 -3.07 13.41 -25.30
CA LEU A 250 -2.39 14.57 -25.88
C LEU A 250 -2.76 14.86 -27.35
N ARG A 251 -3.25 13.86 -28.08
CA ARG A 251 -3.79 14.07 -29.43
C ARG A 251 -5.16 14.75 -29.40
N GLU A 252 -6.00 14.40 -28.42
CA GLU A 252 -7.33 15.00 -28.24
C GLU A 252 -7.24 16.40 -27.62
N ASP A 253 -6.40 16.55 -26.60
CA ASP A 253 -6.16 17.82 -25.94
C ASP A 253 -4.69 17.96 -25.47
N PRO A 254 -3.85 18.74 -26.20
CA PRO A 254 -2.44 18.95 -25.85
C PRO A 254 -2.21 19.70 -24.52
N GLU A 255 -3.25 20.27 -23.92
CA GLU A 255 -3.16 20.98 -22.63
C GLU A 255 -3.25 20.00 -21.43
N ILE A 256 -3.64 18.74 -21.65
CA ILE A 256 -3.72 17.73 -20.61
C ILE A 256 -2.31 17.49 -20.01
N ARG A 257 -2.26 17.46 -18.68
CA ARG A 257 -1.04 17.16 -17.92
C ARG A 257 -1.19 15.91 -17.10
N LEU A 258 -0.11 15.15 -17.00
CA LEU A 258 -0.01 13.96 -16.16
C LEU A 258 0.91 14.27 -14.96
N TYR A 259 0.33 14.37 -13.76
CA TYR A 259 1.08 14.47 -12.51
C TYR A 259 1.31 13.07 -11.93
N ILE A 260 2.56 12.73 -11.67
CA ILE A 260 2.94 11.49 -10.96
C ILE A 260 3.63 11.88 -9.66
N ILE A 261 2.99 11.56 -8.53
CA ILE A 261 3.45 11.95 -7.20
C ILE A 261 3.86 10.70 -6.43
N GLY A 262 5.09 10.67 -5.93
CA GLY A 262 5.50 9.48 -5.18
C GLY A 262 6.88 9.53 -4.55
N SER A 263 7.19 8.50 -3.76
CA SER A 263 8.49 8.36 -3.15
C SER A 263 9.50 7.72 -4.11
N SER A 264 10.72 8.29 -4.12
CA SER A 264 11.87 7.83 -4.90
C SER A 264 13.11 7.61 -4.03
N SER A 265 12.91 7.24 -2.77
CA SER A 265 13.98 7.12 -1.76
C SER A 265 14.96 5.97 -2.02
N THR A 266 14.53 4.90 -2.70
CA THR A 266 15.35 3.72 -2.95
C THR A 266 16.13 3.81 -4.27
N PRO A 267 17.27 3.10 -4.42
CA PRO A 267 17.97 3.01 -5.71
C PRO A 267 17.07 2.48 -6.84
N HIS A 268 16.20 1.51 -6.53
CA HIS A 268 15.27 0.94 -7.49
C HIS A 268 14.25 1.98 -7.98
N SER A 269 13.62 2.73 -7.07
CA SER A 269 12.67 3.78 -7.47
C SER A 269 13.32 4.90 -8.28
N ARG A 270 14.56 5.27 -7.97
CA ARG A 270 15.33 6.23 -8.81
C ARG A 270 15.66 5.70 -10.19
N ALA A 271 16.00 4.41 -10.30
CA ALA A 271 16.21 3.76 -11.59
C ALA A 271 14.94 3.76 -12.45
N TYR A 272 13.78 3.49 -11.80
CA TYR A 272 12.50 3.54 -12.47
C TYR A 272 12.13 4.96 -12.94
N VAL A 273 12.33 5.99 -12.13
CA VAL A 273 12.19 7.39 -12.56
C VAL A 273 13.04 7.68 -13.79
N SER A 274 14.34 7.29 -13.79
CA SER A 274 15.23 7.47 -14.94
C SER A 274 14.72 6.75 -16.18
N ARG A 275 14.09 5.59 -16.03
CA ARG A 275 13.44 4.86 -17.14
C ARG A 275 12.23 5.63 -17.68
N LEU A 276 11.38 6.20 -16.82
CA LEU A 276 10.22 7.01 -17.25
C LEU A 276 10.67 8.24 -18.04
N MET A 277 11.73 8.91 -17.62
CA MET A 277 12.30 10.06 -18.33
C MET A 277 12.83 9.67 -19.72
N LYS A 278 13.55 8.57 -19.82
CA LYS A 278 14.05 8.05 -21.12
C LYS A 278 12.89 7.66 -22.05
N LEU A 279 11.87 7.01 -21.50
CA LEU A 279 10.68 6.60 -22.25
C LEU A 279 9.97 7.82 -22.82
N ALA A 280 9.62 8.82 -21.99
CA ALA A 280 8.98 10.05 -22.45
C ALA A 280 9.81 10.76 -23.51
N GLY A 281 11.15 10.87 -23.30
CA GLY A 281 12.07 11.46 -24.27
C GLY A 281 12.08 10.74 -25.62
N SER A 282 12.04 9.39 -25.63
CA SER A 282 11.97 8.60 -26.87
C SER A 282 10.68 8.79 -27.66
N MET A 283 9.60 9.20 -26.96
CA MET A 283 8.31 9.51 -27.56
C MET A 283 8.12 11.00 -27.90
N GLY A 284 9.12 11.83 -27.63
CA GLY A 284 9.04 13.28 -27.84
C GLY A 284 8.12 14.00 -26.85
N ILE A 285 7.73 13.34 -25.74
CA ILE A 285 6.87 13.91 -24.70
C ILE A 285 7.74 14.65 -23.68
N LYS A 286 7.36 15.90 -23.39
CA LYS A 286 8.09 16.72 -22.44
C LYS A 286 7.78 16.31 -20.99
N ILE A 287 8.81 16.25 -20.18
CA ILE A 287 8.76 15.82 -18.78
C ILE A 287 9.58 16.73 -17.88
N SER A 288 9.09 17.03 -16.70
CA SER A 288 9.74 17.88 -15.70
C SER A 288 9.64 17.29 -14.30
N GLU A 289 10.65 17.54 -13.46
CA GLU A 289 10.65 17.23 -12.02
C GLU A 289 10.39 18.47 -11.15
N LYS A 290 10.04 19.62 -11.76
CA LYS A 290 9.80 20.87 -11.03
C LYS A 290 8.39 20.90 -10.46
N GLU A 291 8.22 21.52 -9.30
CA GLU A 291 6.89 21.73 -8.67
C GLU A 291 5.99 22.56 -9.57
N GLU A 292 6.52 23.66 -10.10
CA GLU A 292 5.86 24.48 -11.12
C GLU A 292 6.15 23.87 -12.50
N CYS A 293 5.34 22.88 -12.84
CA CYS A 293 5.49 22.14 -14.08
C CYS A 293 4.45 22.58 -15.10
N SER A 294 4.92 22.98 -16.28
CA SER A 294 4.11 23.31 -17.46
C SER A 294 4.19 22.24 -18.56
N GLU A 295 4.96 21.21 -18.35
CA GLU A 295 5.19 20.16 -19.33
C GLU A 295 4.06 19.10 -19.28
N SER A 296 4.01 18.24 -20.31
CA SER A 296 2.99 17.20 -20.41
C SER A 296 3.05 16.17 -19.29
N ILE A 297 4.25 15.89 -18.76
CA ILE A 297 4.45 15.01 -17.61
C ILE A 297 5.18 15.77 -16.49
N CYS A 298 4.64 15.70 -15.29
CA CYS A 298 5.18 16.30 -14.08
C CYS A 298 5.48 15.24 -13.03
N LEU A 299 6.76 14.93 -12.81
CA LEU A 299 7.20 13.98 -11.78
C LEU A 299 7.49 14.72 -10.49
N LEU A 300 6.75 14.42 -9.44
CA LEU A 300 6.92 15.05 -8.13
C LEU A 300 7.49 14.03 -7.13
N LEU A 301 8.80 14.07 -7.02
CA LEU A 301 9.58 13.12 -6.24
C LEU A 301 9.58 13.53 -4.76
N ASN A 302 9.08 12.65 -3.88
CA ASN A 302 9.05 12.87 -2.43
C ASN A 302 8.33 14.18 -2.04
N ALA A 303 7.27 14.55 -2.78
CA ALA A 303 6.53 15.78 -2.55
C ALA A 303 5.97 15.83 -1.11
N PRO A 304 6.00 17.00 -0.45
CA PRO A 304 5.31 17.22 0.81
C PRO A 304 3.80 16.93 0.69
N SER A 305 3.17 16.53 1.80
CA SER A 305 1.73 16.24 1.82
C SER A 305 0.87 17.42 1.36
N GLU A 306 1.23 18.64 1.72
CA GLU A 306 0.53 19.85 1.28
C GLU A 306 0.54 20.02 -0.25
N LEU A 307 1.70 19.80 -0.90
CA LEU A 307 1.81 19.85 -2.35
C LEU A 307 1.00 18.74 -3.01
N LYS A 308 1.04 17.52 -2.44
CA LYS A 308 0.22 16.40 -2.90
C LYS A 308 -1.26 16.77 -2.88
N LEU A 309 -1.78 17.30 -1.78
CA LEU A 309 -3.17 17.72 -1.63
C LEU A 309 -3.53 18.83 -2.63
N LYS A 310 -2.68 19.87 -2.75
CA LYS A 310 -2.90 20.97 -3.68
C LYS A 310 -3.03 20.50 -5.12
N ILE A 311 -2.22 19.52 -5.56
CA ILE A 311 -2.30 18.98 -6.91
C ILE A 311 -3.52 18.08 -7.07
N MET A 312 -3.84 17.26 -6.08
CA MET A 312 -5.06 16.47 -6.08
C MET A 312 -6.29 17.37 -6.26
N ASP A 313 -6.45 18.39 -5.43
CA ASP A 313 -7.64 19.27 -5.45
C ASP A 313 -7.83 20.02 -6.78
N ARG A 314 -6.74 20.30 -7.48
CA ARG A 314 -6.81 20.97 -8.78
C ARG A 314 -6.91 20.04 -9.98
N SER A 315 -6.71 18.73 -9.80
CA SER A 315 -6.78 17.75 -10.89
C SER A 315 -8.23 17.32 -11.16
N ARG A 316 -8.58 17.10 -12.43
CA ARG A 316 -9.91 16.61 -12.83
C ARG A 316 -10.07 15.12 -12.60
N VAL A 317 -9.02 14.34 -12.84
CA VAL A 317 -9.08 12.88 -12.86
C VAL A 317 -7.96 12.28 -12.02
N PHE A 318 -8.29 11.31 -11.18
CA PHE A 318 -7.33 10.43 -10.56
C PHE A 318 -7.23 9.13 -11.36
N MET A 319 -6.03 8.71 -11.76
CA MET A 319 -5.83 7.45 -12.46
C MET A 319 -5.04 6.46 -11.62
N HIS A 320 -5.55 5.23 -11.50
CA HIS A 320 -4.90 4.12 -10.82
C HIS A 320 -4.63 2.97 -11.79
N ALA A 321 -3.36 2.73 -12.12
CA ALA A 321 -2.98 1.77 -13.16
C ALA A 321 -2.53 0.42 -12.61
N THR A 322 -2.45 0.23 -11.30
CA THR A 322 -2.07 -1.06 -10.69
C THR A 322 -3.13 -2.12 -10.99
N VAL A 323 -2.70 -3.24 -11.56
CA VAL A 323 -3.54 -4.42 -11.76
C VAL A 323 -3.59 -5.21 -10.45
N ASN A 324 -4.78 -5.69 -10.06
CA ASN A 324 -4.98 -6.43 -8.82
C ASN A 324 -4.52 -5.67 -7.57
N GLU A 325 -4.75 -4.33 -7.52
CA GLU A 325 -4.51 -3.56 -6.30
C GLU A 325 -5.32 -4.16 -5.14
N HIS A 326 -4.67 -4.40 -4.00
CA HIS A 326 -5.31 -5.10 -2.89
C HIS A 326 -6.43 -4.31 -2.23
N TRP A 327 -6.26 -2.99 -2.08
CA TRP A 327 -7.28 -2.06 -1.61
C TRP A 327 -7.22 -0.73 -2.35
N GLY A 328 -6.06 -0.08 -2.39
CA GLY A 328 -5.87 1.19 -3.07
C GLY A 328 -6.11 2.41 -2.17
N ILE A 329 -5.31 2.58 -1.12
CA ILE A 329 -5.39 3.75 -0.22
C ILE A 329 -5.37 5.06 -1.02
N ALA A 330 -4.52 5.18 -2.05
CA ALA A 330 -4.45 6.37 -2.90
C ALA A 330 -5.76 6.63 -3.70
N VAL A 331 -6.50 5.57 -4.05
CA VAL A 331 -7.83 5.69 -4.67
C VAL A 331 -8.83 6.26 -3.67
N ALA A 332 -8.84 5.70 -2.44
CA ALA A 332 -9.70 6.18 -1.36
C ALA A 332 -9.36 7.63 -0.98
N GLU A 333 -8.06 7.99 -0.95
CA GLU A 333 -7.61 9.38 -0.76
C GLU A 333 -8.17 10.32 -1.85
N ALA A 334 -8.11 9.92 -3.12
CA ALA A 334 -8.64 10.73 -4.22
C ALA A 334 -10.16 10.90 -4.13
N MET A 335 -10.89 9.84 -3.82
CA MET A 335 -12.34 9.89 -3.62
C MET A 335 -12.72 10.78 -2.43
N ALA A 336 -11.96 10.75 -1.33
CA ALA A 336 -12.14 11.63 -0.17
C ALA A 336 -11.95 13.13 -0.53
N ARG A 337 -11.19 13.42 -1.58
CA ARG A 337 -10.99 14.78 -2.14
C ARG A 337 -12.00 15.12 -3.26
N GLY A 338 -13.00 14.25 -3.49
CA GLY A 338 -14.00 14.45 -4.52
C GLY A 338 -13.45 14.42 -5.94
N ILE A 339 -12.42 13.61 -6.19
CA ILE A 339 -11.83 13.44 -7.51
C ILE A 339 -12.32 12.11 -8.09
N PRO A 340 -12.99 12.11 -9.25
CA PRO A 340 -13.41 10.88 -9.91
C PRO A 340 -12.19 10.05 -10.33
N ALA A 341 -12.31 8.74 -10.20
CA ALA A 341 -11.20 7.83 -10.42
C ALA A 341 -11.36 6.98 -11.70
N VAL A 342 -10.26 6.74 -12.41
CA VAL A 342 -10.15 5.75 -13.47
C VAL A 342 -9.33 4.59 -12.94
N ILE A 343 -9.93 3.39 -12.85
CA ILE A 343 -9.39 2.25 -12.11
C ILE A 343 -9.40 1.00 -12.99
N HIS A 344 -8.33 0.20 -12.96
CA HIS A 344 -8.33 -1.10 -13.61
C HIS A 344 -9.38 -2.03 -13.00
N ARG A 345 -10.20 -2.71 -13.87
CA ARG A 345 -11.28 -3.62 -13.42
C ARG A 345 -10.76 -4.90 -12.77
N SER A 346 -9.92 -4.75 -11.76
CA SER A 346 -9.37 -5.86 -10.97
C SER A 346 -8.96 -5.43 -9.56
N GLY A 347 -8.87 -6.41 -8.66
CA GLY A 347 -8.41 -6.17 -7.29
C GLY A 347 -9.45 -5.53 -6.38
N GLY A 348 -9.02 -5.22 -5.15
CA GLY A 348 -9.84 -4.64 -4.10
C GLY A 348 -10.24 -3.19 -4.38
N ALA A 349 -9.38 -2.43 -5.08
CA ALA A 349 -9.73 -1.07 -5.49
C ALA A 349 -10.98 -1.04 -6.37
N TRP A 350 -11.12 -2.02 -7.26
CA TRP A 350 -12.30 -2.15 -8.10
C TRP A 350 -13.49 -2.76 -7.35
N SER A 351 -13.29 -3.86 -6.63
CA SER A 351 -14.42 -4.59 -6.01
C SER A 351 -15.05 -3.90 -4.80
N ASP A 352 -14.29 -3.05 -4.09
CA ASP A 352 -14.70 -2.53 -2.80
C ASP A 352 -14.83 -0.99 -2.77
N LEU A 353 -14.12 -0.26 -3.66
CA LEU A 353 -14.15 1.20 -3.71
C LEU A 353 -14.93 1.74 -4.91
N ALA A 354 -14.84 1.07 -6.07
CA ALA A 354 -15.46 1.57 -7.27
C ALA A 354 -16.95 1.21 -7.36
N GLU A 355 -17.77 2.21 -7.68
CA GLU A 355 -19.12 2.06 -8.21
C GLU A 355 -19.09 2.60 -9.65
N ASP A 356 -18.95 1.68 -10.63
CA ASP A 356 -18.75 2.04 -12.05
C ASP A 356 -19.83 2.98 -12.56
N GLY A 357 -19.42 4.09 -13.18
CA GLY A 357 -20.32 5.14 -13.66
C GLY A 357 -20.85 6.10 -12.57
N ARG A 358 -20.50 5.91 -11.29
CA ARG A 358 -20.93 6.79 -10.19
C ARG A 358 -19.79 7.55 -9.54
N ASN A 359 -18.75 6.85 -9.05
CA ASN A 359 -17.59 7.47 -8.42
C ASN A 359 -16.27 7.12 -9.13
N ALA A 360 -16.32 6.15 -10.05
CA ALA A 360 -15.18 5.71 -10.85
C ALA A 360 -15.64 5.24 -12.24
N LEU A 361 -14.69 5.21 -13.17
CA LEU A 361 -14.81 4.50 -14.44
C LEU A 361 -13.78 3.38 -14.51
N GLY A 362 -14.22 2.19 -14.91
CA GLY A 362 -13.36 1.02 -15.02
C GLY A 362 -12.77 0.85 -16.42
N TYR A 363 -11.58 0.24 -16.51
CA TYR A 363 -10.93 -0.11 -17.77
C TYR A 363 -10.19 -1.45 -17.66
N VAL A 364 -9.85 -2.05 -18.80
CA VAL A 364 -9.00 -3.26 -18.90
C VAL A 364 -7.79 -3.04 -19.80
N ASP A 365 -7.86 -2.13 -20.76
CA ASP A 365 -6.78 -1.82 -21.70
C ASP A 365 -6.54 -0.30 -21.85
N GLY A 366 -5.58 0.07 -22.71
CA GLY A 366 -5.17 1.45 -22.91
C GLY A 366 -6.24 2.32 -23.58
N ASP A 367 -6.98 1.74 -24.50
CA ASP A 367 -8.04 2.46 -25.20
C ASP A 367 -9.20 2.78 -24.28
N GLU A 368 -9.71 1.81 -23.51
CA GLU A 368 -10.72 2.02 -22.49
C GLU A 368 -10.27 3.01 -21.42
N ALA A 369 -8.98 2.93 -21.00
CA ALA A 369 -8.43 3.86 -20.02
C ALA A 369 -8.40 5.29 -20.55
N ALA A 370 -7.96 5.49 -21.80
CA ALA A 370 -7.94 6.82 -22.41
C ALA A 370 -9.36 7.39 -22.58
N ASP A 371 -10.32 6.56 -23.05
CA ASP A 371 -11.73 6.96 -23.16
C ASP A 371 -12.32 7.37 -21.81
N ALA A 372 -12.07 6.58 -20.77
CA ALA A 372 -12.55 6.89 -19.42
C ALA A 372 -11.97 8.23 -18.90
N VAL A 373 -10.67 8.46 -19.13
CA VAL A 373 -10.03 9.74 -18.75
C VAL A 373 -10.64 10.90 -19.51
N LEU A 374 -10.82 10.77 -20.86
CA LEU A 374 -11.37 11.85 -21.69
C LEU A 374 -12.82 12.19 -21.31
N ARG A 375 -13.65 11.19 -21.03
CA ARG A 375 -15.02 11.39 -20.54
C ARG A 375 -15.02 12.23 -19.27
N LEU A 376 -14.26 11.83 -18.25
CA LEU A 376 -14.16 12.60 -17.00
C LEU A 376 -13.48 13.96 -17.19
N MET A 377 -12.58 14.08 -18.17
CA MET A 377 -11.94 15.36 -18.50
C MET A 377 -12.92 16.37 -19.07
N ASN A 378 -14.00 15.91 -19.72
CA ASN A 378 -15.06 16.70 -20.33
C ASN A 378 -16.35 16.79 -19.48
N ASN A 379 -16.33 16.25 -18.26
CA ASN A 379 -17.49 16.21 -17.35
C ASN A 379 -18.67 15.36 -17.89
N GLU A 380 -18.35 14.19 -18.49
CA GLU A 380 -19.32 13.24 -19.08
C GLU A 380 -19.52 11.98 -18.24
#